data_11c26960ba2d592702998bb950b9aa9a
#
_entry.id   11c26960ba2d592702998bb950b9aa9a
#
_cell.length_a   1.000
_cell.length_b   1.000
_cell.length_c   1.000
_cell.angle_alpha   90.00
_cell.angle_beta   90.00
_cell.angle_gamma   90.00
#
_symmetry.space_group_name_H-M   'P 1'
#
loop_
_entity.id
_entity.type
_entity.pdbx_description
1 polymer ?
#
loop_
_entity_poly.entity_id
_entity_poly.type
_entity_poly.pdbx_seq_one_letter_code
_entity_poly.pdbx_strand_id
1 'polypeptide(L)'
;MISIDLTKIKRFRKISFQAIKRILHPAEIEDFLNLDKTKKTIFLATRWALKECIFKIDNSLFEFKNILIEKTTNGKYIFKDFQLSTTNEDGYVVAVAFKS
;
A
#
# COMPACT_ATOMS: atom_id res chain seq x y z
N MET A 1 5.85 -18.33 -1.30
CA MET A 1 4.42 -17.98 -1.19
C MET A 1 4.12 -16.76 -2.04
N ILE A 2 2.95 -16.71 -2.62
CA ILE A 2 2.51 -15.60 -3.45
C ILE A 2 1.10 -15.18 -3.06
N SER A 3 0.82 -13.88 -3.13
CA SER A 3 -0.51 -13.34 -2.89
C SER A 3 -0.81 -12.23 -3.87
N ILE A 4 -2.09 -11.97 -4.06
CA ILE A 4 -2.56 -10.94 -4.97
C ILE A 4 -3.73 -10.21 -4.30
N ASP A 5 -3.86 -8.92 -4.56
CA ASP A 5 -4.98 -8.13 -4.08
C ASP A 5 -5.44 -7.15 -5.16
N LEU A 6 -6.76 -6.99 -5.25
CA LEU A 6 -7.39 -6.04 -6.16
C LEU A 6 -8.21 -5.06 -5.34
N THR A 7 -8.01 -3.77 -5.55
CA THR A 7 -8.76 -2.76 -4.82
C THR A 7 -9.18 -1.61 -5.75
N LYS A 8 -10.34 -1.01 -5.46
CA LYS A 8 -10.82 0.16 -6.20
C LYS A 8 -10.23 1.41 -5.58
N ILE A 9 -9.63 2.27 -6.40
CA ILE A 9 -9.02 3.52 -5.95
C ILE A 9 -10.07 4.42 -5.29
N LYS A 10 -11.28 4.46 -5.82
CA LYS A 10 -12.36 5.34 -5.31
C LYS A 10 -12.73 5.08 -3.85
N ARG A 11 -12.43 3.89 -3.30
CA ARG A 11 -12.68 3.59 -1.88
C ARG A 11 -11.95 4.54 -0.95
N PHE A 12 -10.87 5.16 -1.41
CA PHE A 12 -9.97 5.96 -0.58
C PHE A 12 -10.14 7.46 -0.80
N ARG A 13 -11.15 7.88 -1.60
CA ARG A 13 -11.34 9.31 -1.91
C ARG A 13 -11.79 10.14 -0.72
N LYS A 14 -12.61 9.56 0.16
CA LYS A 14 -13.28 10.30 1.24
C LYS A 14 -13.12 9.60 2.59
N ILE A 15 -11.98 9.00 2.84
CA ILE A 15 -11.72 8.37 4.14
C ILE A 15 -11.19 9.41 5.11
N SER A 16 -11.46 9.20 6.40
CA SER A 16 -11.02 10.11 7.45
C SER A 16 -9.51 10.02 7.66
N PHE A 17 -8.91 11.09 8.20
CA PHE A 17 -7.49 11.05 8.55
C PHE A 17 -7.20 9.99 9.61
N GLN A 18 -8.14 9.71 10.50
CA GLN A 18 -7.98 8.61 11.47
C GLN A 18 -7.85 7.26 10.78
N ALA A 19 -8.63 7.02 9.73
CA ALA A 19 -8.51 5.78 8.94
C ALA A 19 -7.16 5.73 8.22
N ILE A 20 -6.70 6.86 7.66
CA ILE A 20 -5.40 6.97 7.00
C ILE A 20 -4.29 6.57 7.97
N LYS A 21 -4.36 7.03 9.22
CA LYS A 21 -3.36 6.73 10.25
C LYS A 21 -3.33 5.26 10.66
N ARG A 22 -4.39 4.50 10.38
CA ARG A 22 -4.41 3.05 10.61
C ARG A 22 -3.86 2.27 9.42
N ILE A 23 -3.85 2.87 8.24
CA ILE A 23 -3.36 2.24 7.02
C ILE A 23 -1.87 2.52 6.82
N LEU A 24 -1.43 3.75 7.08
CA LEU A 24 -0.10 4.22 6.76
C LEU A 24 0.80 4.28 8.00
N HIS A 25 2.05 3.88 7.81
CA HIS A 25 3.12 4.15 8.77
C HIS A 25 3.36 5.67 8.84
N PRO A 26 3.81 6.22 10.00
CA PRO A 26 4.09 7.66 10.11
C PRO A 26 5.00 8.21 9.01
N ALA A 27 6.01 7.47 8.58
CA ALA A 27 6.90 7.90 7.50
C ALA A 27 6.17 7.93 6.15
N GLU A 28 5.21 7.02 5.92
CA GLU A 28 4.38 7.04 4.72
C GLU A 28 3.42 8.23 4.73
N ILE A 29 2.94 8.63 5.91
CA ILE A 29 2.06 9.79 6.03
C ILE A 29 2.79 11.06 5.59
N GLU A 30 4.07 11.21 5.93
CA GLU A 30 4.87 12.36 5.49
C GLU A 30 4.91 12.44 3.97
N ASP A 31 5.17 11.34 3.28
CA ASP A 31 5.15 11.29 1.82
C ASP A 31 3.77 11.61 1.26
N PHE A 32 2.74 11.02 1.89
CA PHE A 32 1.35 11.21 1.50
C PHE A 32 0.94 12.69 1.54
N LEU A 33 1.31 13.40 2.60
CA LEU A 33 0.90 14.80 2.79
C LEU A 33 1.49 15.73 1.73
N ASN A 34 2.57 15.34 1.09
CA ASN A 34 3.21 16.13 0.04
C ASN A 34 2.65 15.89 -1.35
N LEU A 35 1.70 14.98 -1.50
CA LEU A 35 1.08 14.65 -2.78
C LEU A 35 -0.15 15.51 -3.05
N ASP A 36 -0.49 15.69 -4.33
CA ASP A 36 -1.76 16.31 -4.69
C ASP A 36 -2.92 15.34 -4.44
N LYS A 37 -4.14 15.84 -4.51
CA LYS A 37 -5.35 15.08 -4.15
C LYS A 37 -5.49 13.77 -4.92
N THR A 38 -5.25 13.80 -6.23
CA THR A 38 -5.36 12.59 -7.08
C THR A 38 -4.30 11.56 -6.71
N LYS A 39 -3.06 12.00 -6.55
CA LYS A 39 -1.96 11.11 -6.17
C LYS A 39 -2.12 10.56 -4.77
N LYS A 40 -2.69 11.34 -3.84
CA LYS A 40 -2.98 10.86 -2.48
C LYS A 40 -3.88 9.64 -2.50
N THR A 41 -4.93 9.67 -3.30
CA THR A 41 -5.90 8.57 -3.37
C THR A 41 -5.24 7.31 -3.93
N ILE A 42 -4.45 7.45 -4.99
CA ILE A 42 -3.73 6.34 -5.60
C ILE A 42 -2.69 5.77 -4.63
N PHE A 43 -1.97 6.64 -3.92
CA PHE A 43 -0.98 6.24 -2.91
C PHE A 43 -1.62 5.37 -1.83
N LEU A 44 -2.76 5.80 -1.29
CA LEU A 44 -3.50 5.05 -0.27
C LEU A 44 -3.95 3.69 -0.78
N ALA A 45 -4.55 3.66 -1.96
CA ALA A 45 -5.03 2.42 -2.55
C ALA A 45 -3.88 1.43 -2.78
N THR A 46 -2.75 1.93 -3.26
CA THR A 46 -1.57 1.12 -3.54
C THR A 46 -0.97 0.55 -2.27
N ARG A 47 -0.78 1.37 -1.25
CA ARG A 47 -0.25 0.91 0.04
C ARG A 47 -1.18 -0.08 0.71
N TRP A 48 -2.48 0.18 0.67
CA TRP A 48 -3.48 -0.75 1.19
C TRP A 48 -3.37 -2.12 0.52
N ALA A 49 -3.36 -2.15 -0.81
CA ALA A 49 -3.31 -3.40 -1.57
C ALA A 49 -2.03 -4.18 -1.28
N LEU A 50 -0.87 -3.50 -1.19
CA LEU A 50 0.40 -4.15 -0.85
C LEU A 50 0.36 -4.76 0.55
N LYS A 51 -0.20 -4.02 1.51
CA LYS A 51 -0.27 -4.50 2.91
C LYS A 51 -1.25 -5.66 3.06
N GLU A 52 -2.34 -5.65 2.29
CA GLU A 52 -3.23 -6.81 2.21
C GLU A 52 -2.50 -8.05 1.69
N CYS A 53 -1.69 -7.90 0.65
CA CYS A 53 -0.88 -8.99 0.13
C CYS A 53 0.11 -9.52 1.17
N ILE A 54 0.79 -8.62 1.88
CA ILE A 54 1.74 -8.98 2.94
C ILE A 54 1.02 -9.76 4.04
N PHE A 55 -0.14 -9.27 4.47
CA PHE A 55 -0.95 -9.93 5.49
C PHE A 55 -1.39 -11.34 5.08
N LYS A 56 -1.76 -11.53 3.81
CA LYS A 56 -2.16 -12.85 3.30
C LYS A 56 -1.03 -13.87 3.38
N ILE A 57 0.21 -13.42 3.26
CA ILE A 57 1.39 -14.30 3.36
C ILE A 57 1.78 -14.51 4.83
N ASP A 58 1.75 -13.46 5.64
CA ASP A 58 2.14 -13.49 7.05
C ASP A 58 1.10 -12.77 7.89
N ASN A 59 0.22 -13.53 8.51
CA ASN A 59 -0.91 -12.99 9.29
C ASN A 59 -0.47 -12.28 10.55
N SER A 60 0.77 -12.42 11.00
CA SER A 60 1.28 -11.66 12.15
C SER A 60 1.45 -10.18 11.80
N LEU A 61 1.53 -9.86 10.53
CA LEU A 61 1.68 -8.48 10.04
C LEU A 61 0.31 -7.85 9.76
N PHE A 62 -0.53 -7.78 10.80
CA PHE A 62 -1.91 -7.31 10.67
C PHE A 62 -2.08 -5.82 10.99
N GLU A 63 -1.12 -5.20 11.66
CA GLU A 63 -1.20 -3.77 11.96
C GLU A 63 -0.50 -2.96 10.87
N PHE A 64 -1.26 -2.50 9.89
CA PHE A 64 -0.74 -1.85 8.69
C PHE A 64 0.05 -0.59 9.00
N LYS A 65 -0.32 0.15 10.06
CA LYS A 65 0.42 1.36 10.49
C LYS A 65 1.84 1.07 10.93
N ASN A 66 2.16 -0.19 11.25
CA ASN A 66 3.51 -0.60 11.65
C ASN A 66 4.33 -1.13 10.49
N ILE A 67 3.75 -1.20 9.29
CA ILE A 67 4.43 -1.66 8.08
C ILE A 67 4.88 -0.45 7.29
N LEU A 68 6.19 -0.25 7.19
CA LEU A 68 6.75 0.80 6.35
C LEU A 68 7.19 0.19 5.02
N ILE A 69 6.48 0.53 3.95
CA ILE A 69 6.88 0.16 2.60
C ILE A 69 7.58 1.35 1.98
N GLU A 70 8.84 1.19 1.67
CA GLU A 70 9.63 2.22 1.02
C GLU A 70 9.62 2.01 -0.49
N LYS A 71 9.83 3.10 -1.23
CA LYS A 71 9.87 3.05 -2.68
C LYS A 71 11.20 3.66 -3.13
N THR A 72 11.95 2.91 -3.93
CA THR A 72 13.21 3.39 -4.48
C THR A 72 12.99 4.43 -5.56
N THR A 73 14.06 5.17 -5.93
CA THR A 73 13.99 6.17 -6.99
C THR A 73 13.61 5.58 -8.34
N ASN A 74 13.89 4.30 -8.57
CA ASN A 74 13.48 3.60 -9.79
C ASN A 74 12.14 2.86 -9.67
N GLY A 75 11.36 3.17 -8.62
CA GLY A 75 9.99 2.71 -8.49
C GLY A 75 9.78 1.34 -7.87
N LYS A 76 10.81 0.74 -7.29
CA LYS A 76 10.66 -0.56 -6.62
C LYS A 76 10.23 -0.38 -5.18
N TYR A 77 9.29 -1.24 -4.74
CA TYR A 77 8.87 -1.27 -3.36
C TYR A 77 9.78 -2.18 -2.53
N ILE A 78 10.06 -1.76 -1.30
CA ILE A 78 10.92 -2.51 -0.38
C ILE A 78 10.21 -2.69 0.95
N PHE A 79 10.08 -3.94 1.39
CA PHE A 79 9.68 -4.31 2.74
C PHE A 79 10.26 -5.67 3.08
N LYS A 80 11.23 -5.70 4.01
CA LYS A 80 11.89 -6.94 4.44
C LYS A 80 12.33 -7.78 3.23
N ASP A 81 12.06 -9.08 3.27
CA ASP A 81 12.40 -10.02 2.21
C ASP A 81 11.22 -10.31 1.25
N PHE A 82 10.20 -9.48 1.28
CA PHE A 82 9.10 -9.58 0.32
C PHE A 82 9.48 -8.96 -1.02
N GLN A 83 9.06 -9.60 -2.09
CA GLN A 83 9.09 -9.01 -3.42
C GLN A 83 7.69 -8.47 -3.72
N LEU A 84 7.61 -7.20 -4.07
CA LEU A 84 6.35 -6.46 -4.19
C LEU A 84 6.26 -5.78 -5.55
N SER A 85 5.07 -5.83 -6.13
CA SER A 85 4.81 -5.12 -7.38
C SER A 85 3.35 -4.69 -7.45
N THR A 86 3.10 -3.62 -8.19
CA THR A 86 1.74 -3.11 -8.40
C THR A 86 1.55 -2.68 -9.84
N THR A 87 0.29 -2.69 -10.26
CA THR A 87 -0.15 -2.02 -11.47
C THR A 87 -1.52 -1.42 -11.23
N ASN A 88 -1.87 -0.40 -12.00
CA ASN A 88 -3.20 0.18 -11.89
C ASN A 88 -3.74 0.54 -13.27
N GLU A 89 -5.05 0.40 -13.45
CA GLU A 89 -5.75 0.74 -14.67
C GLU A 89 -7.25 0.82 -14.38
N ASP A 90 -7.92 1.73 -15.04
CA ASP A 90 -9.39 1.87 -14.96
C ASP A 90 -9.92 1.98 -13.53
N GLY A 91 -9.21 2.70 -12.66
CA GLY A 91 -9.65 2.90 -11.28
C GLY A 91 -9.37 1.74 -10.35
N TYR A 92 -8.60 0.75 -10.79
CA TYR A 92 -8.21 -0.40 -9.96
C TYR A 92 -6.70 -0.42 -9.73
N VAL A 93 -6.32 -0.90 -8.56
CA VAL A 93 -4.93 -1.25 -8.25
C VAL A 93 -4.88 -2.76 -8.08
N VAL A 94 -3.90 -3.39 -8.71
CA VAL A 94 -3.55 -4.80 -8.46
C VAL A 94 -2.18 -4.81 -7.79
N ALA A 95 -2.07 -5.51 -6.68
CA ALA A 95 -0.80 -5.72 -6.00
C ALA A 95 -0.47 -7.20 -5.97
N VAL A 96 0.81 -7.50 -6.00
CA VAL A 96 1.31 -8.86 -5.83
C VAL A 96 2.46 -8.85 -4.84
N ALA A 97 2.52 -9.87 -4.00
CA ALA A 97 3.63 -10.10 -3.08
C ALA A 97 4.12 -11.53 -3.23
N PHE A 98 5.43 -11.68 -3.16
CA PHE A 98 6.08 -12.97 -3.17
C PHE A 98 7.11 -13.02 -2.05
N LYS A 99 7.15 -14.16 -1.35
CA LYS A 99 8.14 -14.41 -0.32
C LYS A 99 8.61 -15.85 -0.44
N SER A 100 9.94 -16.02 -0.47
CA SER A 100 10.55 -17.35 -0.57
C SER A 100 10.21 -18.24 0.62
#